data_1864830405ac74d65c3af854659633f9
#
_entry.id   1864830405ac74d65c3af854659633f9
#
_cell.length_a   1.000
_cell.length_b   1.000
_cell.length_c   1.000
_cell.angle_alpha   90.00
_cell.angle_beta   90.00
_cell.angle_gamma   90.00
#
_symmetry.space_group_name_H-M   'P 1'
#
loop_
_entity.id
_entity.type
_entity.pdbx_description
1 polymer ?
#
loop_
_entity_poly.entity_id
_entity_poly.type
_entity_poly.pdbx_seq_one_letter_code
_entity_poly.pdbx_strand_id
1 'polypeptide(L)'
;MQFLNNILSVAKYEAKLLTRSWFFKVFSTVSVILMITSSASIVVNPHAFISIPSLLAYNLMLYFNVAQAIVSIFLASEYLKRDKQLDTSEVFYVRPLSNAEYLLGKMWGTLQVFLVLNLIVIAVSVAMGYVYLQEHVSPLSFFMYLFILNIPTLIYIIGLSTFLMLVIKNQALTFVILLGYIGLTLFYIGDKFYYLFDYIGFNLPMMMSTITGFADWQSLVIHRLMYLFLGLGMILWSISLFRRLPNSPRALYPWRAFATVMVCAGLGCGGYHVYRYVNSELFQERLVELNNQHVHDPKMEIDSCRIEVVQQEDVLKFKAHIIGTPVKAASTFIFTLNPGFEVTAVNMGDKPLSFWREEHLLKIDVQRTVKEN
;
A
#
# COMPACT_ATOMS: atom_id res chain seq x y z
N MET A 1 2.96 10.06 -33.14
CA MET A 1 1.50 9.86 -33.18
C MET A 1 1.11 8.44 -33.56
N GLN A 2 1.68 7.80 -34.60
CA GLN A 2 1.29 6.45 -35.07
C GLN A 2 1.48 5.36 -34.00
N PHE A 3 2.59 5.34 -33.26
CA PHE A 3 2.87 4.38 -32.18
C PHE A 3 1.76 4.36 -31.12
N LEU A 4 1.38 5.54 -30.58
CA LEU A 4 0.30 5.63 -29.59
C LEU A 4 -1.07 5.21 -30.14
N ASN A 5 -1.38 5.60 -31.37
CA ASN A 5 -2.65 5.21 -32.02
C ASN A 5 -2.73 3.70 -32.21
N ASN A 6 -1.63 3.03 -32.53
CA ASN A 6 -1.55 1.59 -32.65
C ASN A 6 -1.81 0.90 -31.31
N ILE A 7 -1.16 1.37 -30.22
CA ILE A 7 -1.38 0.88 -28.85
C ILE A 7 -2.86 1.02 -28.46
N LEU A 8 -3.44 2.21 -28.64
CA LEU A 8 -4.83 2.47 -28.29
C LEU A 8 -5.81 1.61 -29.10
N SER A 9 -5.51 1.36 -30.38
CA SER A 9 -6.32 0.49 -31.23
C SER A 9 -6.30 -0.96 -30.76
N VAL A 10 -5.14 -1.49 -30.41
CA VAL A 10 -4.97 -2.83 -29.83
C VAL A 10 -5.67 -2.89 -28.47
N ALA A 11 -5.49 -1.87 -27.62
CA ALA A 11 -6.12 -1.80 -26.30
C ALA A 11 -7.65 -1.82 -26.39
N LYS A 12 -8.23 -1.03 -27.29
CA LYS A 12 -9.67 -0.99 -27.52
C LYS A 12 -10.22 -2.36 -27.94
N TYR A 13 -9.47 -3.06 -28.79
CA TYR A 13 -9.85 -4.40 -29.25
C TYR A 13 -9.79 -5.40 -28.07
N GLU A 14 -8.70 -5.41 -27.32
CA GLU A 14 -8.54 -6.29 -26.15
C GLU A 14 -9.60 -6.01 -25.08
N ALA A 15 -9.85 -4.75 -24.75
CA ALA A 15 -10.91 -4.36 -23.82
C ALA A 15 -12.30 -4.88 -24.27
N LYS A 16 -12.60 -4.78 -25.57
CA LYS A 16 -13.84 -5.31 -26.13
C LYS A 16 -13.94 -6.84 -26.05
N LEU A 17 -12.82 -7.53 -26.22
CA LEU A 17 -12.77 -9.00 -26.06
C LEU A 17 -13.00 -9.41 -24.61
N LEU A 18 -12.31 -8.77 -23.67
CA LEU A 18 -12.42 -9.05 -22.25
C LEU A 18 -13.84 -8.80 -21.73
N THR A 19 -14.43 -7.66 -22.05
CA THR A 19 -15.80 -7.32 -21.61
C THR A 19 -16.88 -8.22 -22.20
N ARG A 20 -16.60 -8.87 -23.32
CA ARG A 20 -17.49 -9.87 -23.93
C ARG A 20 -17.28 -11.29 -23.40
N SER A 21 -16.13 -11.55 -22.78
CA SER A 21 -15.80 -12.83 -22.19
C SER A 21 -16.82 -13.20 -21.10
N TRP A 22 -17.34 -14.41 -21.15
CA TRP A 22 -18.24 -14.94 -20.12
C TRP A 22 -17.57 -14.94 -18.74
N PHE A 23 -16.33 -15.35 -18.69
CA PHE A 23 -15.55 -15.40 -17.46
C PHE A 23 -15.45 -14.02 -16.80
N PHE A 24 -15.13 -12.97 -17.56
CA PHE A 24 -15.05 -11.62 -17.03
C PHE A 24 -16.41 -11.07 -16.58
N LYS A 25 -17.49 -11.40 -17.30
CA LYS A 25 -18.86 -11.02 -16.89
C LYS A 25 -19.25 -11.65 -15.57
N VAL A 26 -19.00 -12.94 -15.39
CA VAL A 26 -19.27 -13.66 -14.13
C VAL A 26 -18.44 -13.04 -13.00
N PHE A 27 -17.13 -12.83 -13.22
CA PHE A 27 -16.26 -12.20 -12.22
C PHE A 27 -16.77 -10.82 -11.83
N SER A 28 -17.08 -9.96 -12.80
CA SER A 28 -17.55 -8.60 -12.51
C SER A 28 -18.86 -8.61 -11.72
N THR A 29 -19.78 -9.47 -12.09
CA THR A 29 -21.07 -9.61 -11.37
C THR A 29 -20.86 -10.12 -9.95
N VAL A 30 -20.05 -11.17 -9.77
CA VAL A 30 -19.72 -11.72 -8.45
C VAL A 30 -19.00 -10.69 -7.59
N SER A 31 -18.06 -9.93 -8.16
CA SER A 31 -17.34 -8.86 -7.44
C SER A 31 -18.31 -7.79 -6.92
N VAL A 32 -19.25 -7.33 -7.74
CA VAL A 32 -20.23 -6.33 -7.31
C VAL A 32 -21.15 -6.90 -6.22
N ILE A 33 -21.62 -8.14 -6.37
CA ILE A 33 -22.44 -8.79 -5.34
C ILE A 33 -21.67 -8.92 -4.02
N LEU A 34 -20.40 -9.37 -4.07
CA LEU A 34 -19.56 -9.47 -2.88
C LEU A 34 -19.33 -8.12 -2.22
N MET A 35 -19.18 -7.04 -2.98
CA MET A 35 -19.05 -5.70 -2.41
C MET A 35 -20.34 -5.26 -1.71
N ILE A 36 -21.49 -5.52 -2.31
CA ILE A 36 -22.80 -5.21 -1.69
C ILE A 36 -22.97 -6.01 -0.39
N THR A 37 -22.69 -7.31 -0.42
CA THR A 37 -22.84 -8.18 0.77
C THR A 37 -21.82 -7.85 1.86
N SER A 38 -20.57 -7.52 1.48
CA SER A 38 -19.55 -7.08 2.44
C SER A 38 -19.89 -5.75 3.08
N SER A 39 -20.59 -4.86 2.37
CA SER A 39 -21.10 -3.61 2.95
C SER A 39 -22.15 -3.87 4.04
N ALA A 40 -22.83 -5.02 4.03
CA ALA A 40 -23.75 -5.39 5.10
C ALA A 40 -23.05 -5.61 6.45
N SER A 41 -21.73 -5.80 6.48
CA SER A 41 -20.94 -5.83 7.74
C SER A 41 -21.08 -4.56 8.57
N ILE A 42 -21.41 -3.42 7.93
CA ILE A 42 -21.72 -2.15 8.61
C ILE A 42 -22.90 -2.30 9.55
N VAL A 43 -23.92 -3.09 9.15
CA VAL A 43 -25.12 -3.32 9.96
C VAL A 43 -24.80 -4.07 11.25
N VAL A 44 -23.78 -4.94 11.20
CA VAL A 44 -23.35 -5.75 12.36
C VAL A 44 -22.57 -4.90 13.38
N ASN A 45 -21.73 -3.98 12.92
CA ASN A 45 -20.93 -3.12 13.79
C ASN A 45 -20.84 -1.67 13.27
N PRO A 46 -21.94 -0.90 13.31
CA PRO A 46 -21.98 0.45 12.75
C PRO A 46 -21.02 1.41 13.44
N HIS A 47 -20.80 1.26 14.75
CA HIS A 47 -19.94 2.16 15.53
C HIS A 47 -18.48 2.14 15.05
N ALA A 48 -17.96 1.00 14.64
CA ALA A 48 -16.60 0.91 14.11
C ALA A 48 -16.42 1.71 12.81
N PHE A 49 -17.41 1.67 11.93
CA PHE A 49 -17.37 2.39 10.64
C PHE A 49 -17.65 3.90 10.79
N ILE A 50 -18.47 4.29 11.77
CA ILE A 50 -18.71 5.69 12.10
C ILE A 50 -17.45 6.32 12.72
N SER A 51 -16.78 5.58 13.62
CA SER A 51 -15.56 6.04 14.27
C SER A 51 -14.38 6.15 13.31
N ILE A 52 -14.34 5.30 12.28
CA ILE A 52 -13.27 5.25 11.28
C ILE A 52 -13.89 5.22 9.88
N PRO A 53 -14.23 6.38 9.31
CA PRO A 53 -14.93 6.46 8.01
C PRO A 53 -14.18 5.83 6.83
N SER A 54 -12.85 5.72 6.92
CA SER A 54 -12.01 5.07 5.89
C SER A 54 -12.02 3.54 5.97
N LEU A 55 -12.51 2.95 7.07
CA LEU A 55 -12.51 1.49 7.29
C LEU A 55 -13.30 0.74 6.22
N LEU A 56 -14.43 1.30 5.78
CA LEU A 56 -15.22 0.73 4.71
C LEU A 56 -14.41 0.67 3.40
N ALA A 57 -13.80 1.79 3.03
CA ALA A 57 -12.97 1.88 1.83
C ALA A 57 -11.79 0.90 1.90
N TYR A 58 -11.10 0.85 3.05
CA TYR A 58 -9.99 -0.08 3.28
C TYR A 58 -10.39 -1.53 3.04
N ASN A 59 -11.41 -2.01 3.76
CA ASN A 59 -11.83 -3.40 3.68
C ASN A 59 -12.31 -3.78 2.26
N LEU A 60 -13.17 -2.97 1.66
CA LEU A 60 -13.74 -3.30 0.35
C LEU A 60 -12.67 -3.26 -0.75
N MET A 61 -11.80 -2.25 -0.77
CA MET A 61 -10.74 -2.16 -1.76
C MET A 61 -9.68 -3.25 -1.58
N LEU A 62 -9.40 -3.66 -0.34
CA LEU A 62 -8.48 -4.76 -0.05
C LEU A 62 -9.01 -6.10 -0.55
N TYR A 63 -10.26 -6.46 -0.22
CA TYR A 63 -10.87 -7.70 -0.70
C TYR A 63 -11.00 -7.73 -2.23
N PHE A 64 -11.40 -6.60 -2.81
CA PHE A 64 -11.45 -6.49 -4.25
C PHE A 64 -10.06 -6.60 -4.90
N ASN A 65 -9.01 -6.07 -4.26
CA ASN A 65 -7.64 -6.18 -4.74
C ASN A 65 -7.17 -7.64 -4.82
N VAL A 66 -7.47 -8.46 -3.81
CA VAL A 66 -7.19 -9.91 -3.85
C VAL A 66 -7.93 -10.58 -5.00
N ALA A 67 -9.22 -10.32 -5.13
CA ALA A 67 -10.05 -10.90 -6.18
C ALA A 67 -9.56 -10.53 -7.59
N GLN A 68 -9.25 -9.25 -7.82
CA GLN A 68 -8.74 -8.79 -9.12
C GLN A 68 -7.35 -9.35 -9.43
N ALA A 69 -6.49 -9.55 -8.42
CA ALA A 69 -5.18 -10.17 -8.62
C ALA A 69 -5.32 -11.61 -9.16
N ILE A 70 -6.20 -12.42 -8.57
CA ILE A 70 -6.48 -13.79 -9.00
C ILE A 70 -6.98 -13.82 -10.46
N VAL A 71 -7.95 -12.96 -10.76
CA VAL A 71 -8.56 -12.93 -12.11
C VAL A 71 -7.60 -12.37 -13.16
N SER A 72 -6.79 -11.39 -12.79
CA SER A 72 -5.75 -10.84 -13.68
C SER A 72 -4.74 -11.90 -14.12
N ILE A 73 -4.36 -12.83 -13.23
CA ILE A 73 -3.48 -13.97 -13.57
C ILE A 73 -4.13 -14.83 -14.65
N PHE A 74 -5.40 -15.16 -14.45
CA PHE A 74 -6.13 -16.00 -15.41
C PHE A 74 -6.21 -15.33 -16.78
N LEU A 75 -6.65 -14.08 -16.83
CA LEU A 75 -6.80 -13.34 -18.08
C LEU A 75 -5.45 -13.08 -18.77
N ALA A 76 -4.43 -12.70 -18.03
CA ALA A 76 -3.10 -12.46 -18.60
C ALA A 76 -2.45 -13.73 -19.17
N SER A 77 -2.72 -14.89 -18.58
CA SER A 77 -2.21 -16.16 -19.12
C SER A 77 -3.00 -16.65 -20.34
N GLU A 78 -4.28 -16.31 -20.43
CA GLU A 78 -5.16 -16.76 -21.51
C GLU A 78 -4.92 -16.04 -22.85
N TYR A 79 -4.70 -14.70 -22.83
CA TYR A 79 -4.62 -13.96 -24.08
C TYR A 79 -3.44 -14.38 -24.98
N LEU A 80 -2.30 -14.75 -24.39
CA LEU A 80 -1.13 -15.20 -25.15
C LEU A 80 -1.36 -16.55 -25.81
N LYS A 81 -2.16 -17.43 -25.20
CA LYS A 81 -2.52 -18.72 -25.77
C LYS A 81 -3.59 -18.57 -26.87
N ARG A 82 -4.60 -17.76 -26.62
CA ARG A 82 -5.72 -17.54 -27.56
C ARG A 82 -5.22 -17.08 -28.91
N ASP A 83 -4.27 -16.14 -28.93
CA ASP A 83 -3.76 -15.58 -30.18
C ASP A 83 -2.92 -16.58 -31.01
N LYS A 84 -2.37 -17.61 -30.35
CA LYS A 84 -1.65 -18.68 -31.04
C LYS A 84 -2.56 -19.77 -31.58
N GLN A 85 -3.76 -19.92 -31.02
CA GLN A 85 -4.73 -20.97 -31.42
C GLN A 85 -5.65 -20.54 -32.56
N LEU A 86 -5.76 -19.26 -32.88
CA LEU A 86 -6.57 -18.78 -33.97
C LEU A 86 -5.84 -19.03 -35.28
N ASP A 87 -6.46 -19.74 -36.24
CA ASP A 87 -5.95 -19.94 -37.61
C ASP A 87 -5.75 -18.64 -38.39
N THR A 88 -6.24 -17.53 -37.84
CA THR A 88 -6.02 -16.17 -38.31
C THR A 88 -4.68 -15.54 -37.80
N SER A 89 -3.84 -16.31 -37.10
CA SER A 89 -2.57 -15.83 -36.57
C SER A 89 -1.68 -15.21 -37.64
N GLU A 90 -1.62 -15.80 -38.83
CA GLU A 90 -0.85 -15.28 -39.97
C GLU A 90 -1.31 -13.89 -40.40
N VAL A 91 -2.62 -13.66 -40.51
CA VAL A 91 -3.18 -12.36 -40.90
C VAL A 91 -2.97 -11.29 -39.83
N PHE A 92 -3.03 -11.69 -38.58
CA PHE A 92 -2.83 -10.77 -37.47
C PHE A 92 -1.35 -10.40 -37.25
N TYR A 93 -0.45 -11.36 -37.51
CA TYR A 93 0.99 -11.17 -37.37
C TYR A 93 1.65 -10.41 -38.54
N VAL A 94 1.02 -10.38 -39.70
CA VAL A 94 1.50 -9.64 -40.89
C VAL A 94 1.21 -8.13 -40.83
N ARG A 95 0.34 -7.66 -39.92
CA ARG A 95 0.09 -6.22 -39.78
C ARG A 95 1.37 -5.46 -39.36
N PRO A 96 1.58 -4.23 -39.83
CA PRO A 96 2.77 -3.42 -39.53
C PRO A 96 2.72 -2.85 -38.11
N LEU A 97 2.65 -3.72 -37.10
CA LEU A 97 2.68 -3.41 -35.68
C LEU A 97 4.00 -3.91 -35.11
N SER A 98 4.65 -3.12 -34.26
CA SER A 98 5.81 -3.59 -33.49
C SER A 98 5.37 -4.54 -32.36
N ASN A 99 6.30 -5.37 -31.84
CA ASN A 99 6.03 -6.22 -30.70
C ASN A 99 5.66 -5.39 -29.45
N ALA A 100 6.26 -4.21 -29.30
CA ALA A 100 5.97 -3.28 -28.23
C ALA A 100 4.55 -2.73 -28.31
N GLU A 101 4.13 -2.23 -29.47
CA GLU A 101 2.76 -1.72 -29.66
C GLU A 101 1.70 -2.77 -29.37
N TYR A 102 1.96 -3.98 -29.83
CA TYR A 102 1.05 -5.11 -29.61
C TYR A 102 0.94 -5.48 -28.12
N LEU A 103 2.07 -5.71 -27.44
CA LEU A 103 2.07 -6.17 -26.05
C LEU A 103 1.59 -5.07 -25.08
N LEU A 104 2.08 -3.84 -25.27
CA LEU A 104 1.63 -2.69 -24.48
C LEU A 104 0.16 -2.40 -24.68
N GLY A 105 -0.33 -2.53 -25.92
CA GLY A 105 -1.75 -2.37 -26.23
C GLY A 105 -2.61 -3.39 -25.49
N LYS A 106 -2.23 -4.66 -25.47
CA LYS A 106 -2.94 -5.71 -24.74
C LYS A 106 -2.96 -5.46 -23.23
N MET A 107 -1.81 -5.16 -22.65
CA MET A 107 -1.70 -4.88 -21.21
C MET A 107 -2.50 -3.64 -20.82
N TRP A 108 -2.41 -2.59 -21.64
CA TRP A 108 -3.18 -1.37 -21.43
C TRP A 108 -4.69 -1.63 -21.55
N GLY A 109 -5.14 -2.43 -22.52
CA GLY A 109 -6.54 -2.82 -22.66
C GLY A 109 -7.04 -3.61 -21.45
N THR A 110 -6.25 -4.55 -20.94
CA THR A 110 -6.55 -5.28 -19.71
C THR A 110 -6.63 -4.35 -18.50
N LEU A 111 -5.63 -3.48 -18.34
CA LEU A 111 -5.60 -2.51 -17.24
C LEU A 111 -6.82 -1.58 -17.26
N GLN A 112 -7.20 -1.05 -18.44
CA GLN A 112 -8.38 -0.18 -18.58
C GLN A 112 -9.66 -0.87 -18.12
N VAL A 113 -9.85 -2.14 -18.48
CA VAL A 113 -11.06 -2.89 -18.09
C VAL A 113 -11.13 -3.06 -16.57
N PHE A 114 -10.01 -3.39 -15.93
CA PHE A 114 -9.96 -3.47 -14.46
C PHE A 114 -10.13 -2.10 -13.80
N LEU A 115 -9.57 -1.02 -14.37
CA LEU A 115 -9.79 0.33 -13.86
C LEU A 115 -11.26 0.75 -13.90
N VAL A 116 -11.94 0.47 -15.00
CA VAL A 116 -13.40 0.72 -15.10
C VAL A 116 -14.15 -0.10 -14.06
N LEU A 117 -13.80 -1.37 -13.86
CA LEU A 117 -14.42 -2.20 -12.84
C LEU A 117 -14.16 -1.67 -11.43
N ASN A 118 -12.95 -1.22 -11.13
CA ASN A 118 -12.63 -0.54 -9.86
C ASN A 118 -13.53 0.68 -9.64
N LEU A 119 -13.72 1.52 -10.67
CA LEU A 119 -14.61 2.69 -10.57
C LEU A 119 -16.06 2.30 -10.33
N ILE A 120 -16.54 1.23 -10.94
CA ILE A 120 -17.89 0.69 -10.69
C ILE A 120 -18.01 0.20 -9.24
N VAL A 121 -17.01 -0.57 -8.77
CA VAL A 121 -16.96 -1.05 -7.38
C VAL A 121 -16.95 0.13 -6.39
N ILE A 122 -16.13 1.15 -6.64
CA ILE A 122 -16.11 2.37 -5.83
C ILE A 122 -17.47 3.05 -5.81
N ALA A 123 -18.08 3.26 -6.97
CA ALA A 123 -19.38 3.92 -7.07
C ALA A 123 -20.47 3.16 -6.28
N VAL A 124 -20.52 1.83 -6.41
CA VAL A 124 -21.44 0.97 -5.64
C VAL A 124 -21.15 1.04 -4.15
N SER A 125 -19.87 0.94 -3.75
CA SER A 125 -19.46 0.95 -2.35
C SER A 125 -19.74 2.29 -1.67
N VAL A 126 -19.50 3.40 -2.36
CA VAL A 126 -19.83 4.75 -1.88
C VAL A 126 -21.35 4.91 -1.74
N ALA A 127 -22.13 4.47 -2.73
CA ALA A 127 -23.59 4.52 -2.66
C ALA A 127 -24.12 3.70 -1.47
N MET A 128 -23.63 2.49 -1.26
CA MET A 128 -23.99 1.65 -0.10
C MET A 128 -23.54 2.29 1.22
N GLY A 129 -22.36 2.89 1.23
CA GLY A 129 -21.88 3.65 2.40
C GLY A 129 -22.84 4.77 2.78
N TYR A 130 -23.31 5.57 1.84
CA TYR A 130 -24.30 6.63 2.12
C TYR A 130 -25.63 6.07 2.62
N VAL A 131 -26.07 4.91 2.14
CA VAL A 131 -27.31 4.27 2.64
C VAL A 131 -27.18 3.87 4.11
N TYR A 132 -26.03 3.34 4.52
CA TYR A 132 -25.84 2.79 5.88
C TYR A 132 -25.18 3.77 6.86
N LEU A 133 -24.25 4.62 6.42
CA LEU A 133 -23.44 5.50 7.26
C LEU A 133 -23.77 6.99 7.07
N GLN A 134 -24.65 7.32 6.13
CA GLN A 134 -25.04 8.71 5.84
C GLN A 134 -23.84 9.63 5.57
N GLU A 135 -23.61 10.64 6.41
CA GLU A 135 -22.54 11.62 6.23
C GLU A 135 -21.13 11.09 6.59
N HIS A 136 -21.02 9.89 7.15
CA HIS A 136 -19.75 9.33 7.63
C HIS A 136 -18.98 8.53 6.54
N VAL A 137 -19.26 8.77 5.27
CA VAL A 137 -18.53 8.16 4.16
C VAL A 137 -17.42 9.09 3.69
N SER A 138 -16.23 8.53 3.49
CA SER A 138 -15.10 9.24 2.90
C SER A 138 -14.83 8.75 1.46
N PRO A 139 -15.41 9.38 0.42
CA PRO A 139 -15.17 8.98 -0.97
C PRO A 139 -13.69 9.09 -1.37
N LEU A 140 -12.99 10.09 -0.82
CA LEU A 140 -11.57 10.30 -1.07
C LEU A 140 -10.73 9.06 -0.70
N SER A 141 -11.08 8.39 0.40
CA SER A 141 -10.38 7.18 0.86
C SER A 141 -10.41 6.06 -0.19
N PHE A 142 -11.53 5.88 -0.89
CA PHE A 142 -11.62 4.89 -1.97
C PHE A 142 -10.65 5.19 -3.12
N PHE A 143 -10.54 6.45 -3.53
CA PHE A 143 -9.59 6.85 -4.57
C PHE A 143 -8.14 6.70 -4.09
N MET A 144 -7.85 7.02 -2.83
CA MET A 144 -6.51 6.79 -2.27
C MET A 144 -6.13 5.31 -2.33
N TYR A 145 -7.01 4.39 -1.93
CA TYR A 145 -6.75 2.96 -2.04
C TYR A 145 -6.69 2.46 -3.49
N LEU A 146 -7.46 3.04 -4.41
CA LEU A 146 -7.33 2.73 -5.83
C LEU A 146 -5.91 3.00 -6.33
N PHE A 147 -5.36 4.19 -6.04
CA PHE A 147 -4.04 4.58 -6.52
C PHE A 147 -2.89 3.91 -5.76
N ILE A 148 -3.00 3.78 -4.44
CA ILE A 148 -1.93 3.24 -3.62
C ILE A 148 -1.95 1.70 -3.65
N LEU A 149 -3.12 1.07 -3.59
CA LEU A 149 -3.23 -0.38 -3.47
C LEU A 149 -3.49 -1.07 -4.80
N ASN A 150 -4.61 -0.75 -5.46
CA ASN A 150 -5.12 -1.57 -6.56
C ASN A 150 -4.30 -1.42 -7.85
N ILE A 151 -3.92 -0.20 -8.23
CA ILE A 151 -3.16 0.05 -9.47
C ILE A 151 -1.76 -0.57 -9.41
N PRO A 152 -0.93 -0.39 -8.37
CA PRO A 152 0.38 -1.04 -8.31
C PRO A 152 0.30 -2.57 -8.32
N THR A 153 -0.68 -3.14 -7.61
CA THR A 153 -0.92 -4.59 -7.62
C THR A 153 -1.29 -5.09 -9.03
N LEU A 154 -2.20 -4.41 -9.73
CA LEU A 154 -2.58 -4.78 -11.09
C LEU A 154 -1.41 -4.74 -12.06
N ILE A 155 -0.63 -3.65 -12.06
CA ILE A 155 0.52 -3.49 -12.93
C ILE A 155 1.56 -4.57 -12.64
N TYR A 156 1.81 -4.86 -11.36
CA TYR A 156 2.74 -5.91 -10.96
C TYR A 156 2.29 -7.28 -11.42
N ILE A 157 1.03 -7.67 -11.14
CA ILE A 157 0.55 -9.00 -11.44
C ILE A 157 0.37 -9.25 -12.94
N ILE A 158 -0.08 -8.25 -13.71
CA ILE A 158 -0.15 -8.32 -15.16
C ILE A 158 1.25 -8.47 -15.76
N GLY A 159 2.22 -7.67 -15.27
CA GLY A 159 3.60 -7.75 -15.71
C GLY A 159 4.24 -9.09 -15.39
N LEU A 160 4.12 -9.55 -14.14
CA LEU A 160 4.65 -10.84 -13.69
C LEU A 160 4.03 -12.01 -14.45
N SER A 161 2.70 -12.01 -14.60
CA SER A 161 1.98 -13.08 -15.29
C SER A 161 2.42 -13.19 -16.75
N THR A 162 2.53 -12.06 -17.45
CA THR A 162 2.97 -12.02 -18.83
C THR A 162 4.42 -12.45 -18.97
N PHE A 163 5.29 -11.96 -18.10
CA PHE A 163 6.71 -12.33 -18.09
C PHE A 163 6.88 -13.84 -17.88
N LEU A 164 6.26 -14.40 -16.84
CA LEU A 164 6.36 -15.82 -16.54
C LEU A 164 5.75 -16.68 -17.65
N MET A 165 4.64 -16.27 -18.26
CA MET A 165 4.04 -16.98 -19.38
C MET A 165 4.97 -17.06 -20.60
N LEU A 166 5.75 -16.01 -20.87
CA LEU A 166 6.72 -15.96 -21.95
C LEU A 166 7.99 -16.82 -21.65
N VAL A 167 8.37 -16.92 -20.39
CA VAL A 167 9.53 -17.72 -19.93
C VAL A 167 9.17 -19.21 -19.85
N ILE A 168 8.10 -19.55 -19.14
CA ILE A 168 7.66 -20.92 -18.87
C ILE A 168 7.01 -21.56 -20.10
N LYS A 169 6.30 -20.78 -20.91
CA LYS A 169 5.57 -21.21 -22.12
C LYS A 169 4.47 -22.25 -21.86
N ASN A 170 4.13 -22.51 -20.64
CA ASN A 170 3.06 -23.40 -20.20
C ASN A 170 2.05 -22.63 -19.35
N GLN A 171 0.81 -22.49 -19.86
CA GLN A 171 -0.24 -21.73 -19.20
C GLN A 171 -0.62 -22.33 -17.85
N ALA A 172 -0.83 -23.65 -17.79
CA ALA A 172 -1.28 -24.31 -16.57
C ALA A 172 -0.23 -24.17 -15.45
N LEU A 173 1.05 -24.40 -15.78
CA LEU A 173 2.16 -24.27 -14.82
C LEU A 173 2.30 -22.81 -14.35
N THR A 174 2.24 -21.84 -15.25
CA THR A 174 2.27 -20.41 -14.90
C THR A 174 1.16 -20.05 -13.94
N PHE A 175 -0.06 -20.52 -14.21
CA PHE A 175 -1.22 -20.27 -13.38
C PHE A 175 -1.06 -20.85 -11.97
N VAL A 176 -0.61 -22.12 -11.87
CA VAL A 176 -0.37 -22.77 -10.56
C VAL A 176 0.70 -22.05 -9.75
N ILE A 177 1.82 -21.65 -10.39
CA ILE A 177 2.88 -20.90 -9.72
C ILE A 177 2.36 -19.56 -9.19
N LEU A 178 1.61 -18.82 -9.99
CA LEU A 178 1.10 -17.51 -9.59
C LEU A 178 0.01 -17.60 -8.54
N LEU A 179 -0.89 -18.59 -8.60
CA LEU A 179 -1.85 -18.84 -7.52
C LEU A 179 -1.15 -19.29 -6.24
N GLY A 180 -0.13 -20.15 -6.37
CA GLY A 180 0.71 -20.53 -5.24
C GLY A 180 1.40 -19.31 -4.61
N TYR A 181 1.87 -18.36 -5.43
CA TYR A 181 2.48 -17.13 -4.96
C TYR A 181 1.45 -16.23 -4.23
N ILE A 182 0.22 -16.11 -4.73
CA ILE A 182 -0.87 -15.41 -4.01
C ILE A 182 -1.10 -16.07 -2.64
N GLY A 183 -1.29 -17.40 -2.63
CA GLY A 183 -1.52 -18.13 -1.39
C GLY A 183 -0.37 -18.00 -0.39
N LEU A 184 0.86 -18.09 -0.88
CA LEU A 184 2.07 -17.91 -0.06
C LEU A 184 2.12 -16.49 0.54
N THR A 185 1.79 -15.46 -0.25
CA THR A 185 1.75 -14.07 0.21
C THR A 185 0.66 -13.85 1.26
N LEU A 186 -0.55 -14.35 1.03
CA LEU A 186 -1.67 -14.14 1.94
C LEU A 186 -1.52 -14.86 3.28
N PHE A 187 -0.96 -16.07 3.27
CA PHE A 187 -1.02 -16.97 4.43
C PHE A 187 0.34 -17.20 5.12
N TYR A 188 1.46 -16.81 4.51
CA TYR A 188 2.74 -17.19 5.07
C TYR A 188 3.82 -16.11 5.06
N ILE A 189 4.09 -15.43 3.93
CA ILE A 189 5.23 -14.51 3.82
C ILE A 189 4.85 -13.03 3.89
N GLY A 190 3.56 -12.70 3.77
CA GLY A 190 3.11 -11.32 3.63
C GLY A 190 3.35 -10.46 4.87
N ASP A 191 3.29 -11.04 6.06
CA ASP A 191 3.56 -10.39 7.35
C ASP A 191 5.03 -10.44 7.77
N LYS A 192 5.87 -11.23 7.07
CA LYS A 192 7.28 -11.42 7.36
C LYS A 192 8.16 -10.46 6.58
N PHE A 193 9.42 -10.36 7.00
CA PHE A 193 10.44 -9.54 6.32
C PHE A 193 10.00 -8.09 6.12
N TYR A 194 9.38 -7.50 7.13
CA TYR A 194 8.89 -6.11 7.08
C TYR A 194 7.86 -5.87 5.97
N TYR A 195 6.98 -6.86 5.71
CA TYR A 195 5.96 -6.84 4.65
C TYR A 195 6.55 -6.79 3.23
N LEU A 196 7.87 -7.03 3.07
CA LEU A 196 8.55 -6.85 1.78
C LEU A 196 7.90 -7.65 0.65
N PHE A 197 7.37 -8.84 0.93
CA PHE A 197 6.76 -9.74 -0.06
C PHE A 197 5.23 -9.60 -0.17
N ASP A 198 4.64 -8.62 0.51
CA ASP A 198 3.20 -8.37 0.45
C ASP A 198 2.81 -7.48 -0.74
N TYR A 199 2.97 -8.00 -1.97
CA TYR A 199 2.61 -7.26 -3.18
C TYR A 199 1.12 -6.96 -3.30
N ILE A 200 0.26 -7.75 -2.65
CA ILE A 200 -1.18 -7.52 -2.60
C ILE A 200 -1.51 -6.36 -1.64
N GLY A 201 -0.68 -6.16 -0.61
CA GLY A 201 -0.91 -5.18 0.44
C GLY A 201 -1.95 -5.64 1.45
N PHE A 202 -2.05 -6.96 1.68
CA PHE A 202 -3.06 -7.52 2.59
C PHE A 202 -2.67 -7.35 4.05
N ASN A 203 -1.39 -7.52 4.37
CA ASN A 203 -0.84 -7.44 5.72
C ASN A 203 -0.21 -6.08 6.04
N LEU A 204 0.11 -5.30 5.01
CA LEU A 204 0.73 -3.99 5.17
C LEU A 204 -0.20 -3.04 5.95
N PRO A 205 0.25 -2.39 7.05
CA PRO A 205 -0.57 -1.45 7.81
C PRO A 205 -0.84 -0.18 7.00
N MET A 206 -2.03 -0.11 6.38
CA MET A 206 -2.39 1.00 5.50
C MET A 206 -3.80 1.56 5.79
N MET A 207 -4.28 1.41 7.02
CA MET A 207 -5.53 2.05 7.40
C MET A 207 -5.34 3.56 7.50
N MET A 208 -6.16 4.32 6.79
CA MET A 208 -6.09 5.77 6.74
C MET A 208 -6.96 6.39 7.85
N SER A 209 -6.37 7.21 8.68
CA SER A 209 -7.11 8.07 9.60
C SER A 209 -7.65 9.30 8.85
N THR A 210 -8.83 9.76 9.22
CA THR A 210 -9.39 11.02 8.68
C THR A 210 -8.71 12.26 9.21
N ILE A 211 -7.96 12.14 10.31
CA ILE A 211 -7.26 13.26 10.97
C ILE A 211 -5.80 13.31 10.51
N THR A 212 -5.08 12.18 10.60
CA THR A 212 -3.64 12.13 10.35
C THR A 212 -3.25 11.51 9.00
N GLY A 213 -4.23 11.03 8.22
CA GLY A 213 -3.95 10.28 7.01
C GLY A 213 -3.37 8.89 7.29
N PHE A 214 -2.42 8.45 6.49
CA PHE A 214 -1.69 7.19 6.72
C PHE A 214 -0.61 7.39 7.78
N ALA A 215 -0.51 6.48 8.74
CA ALA A 215 0.44 6.57 9.86
C ALA A 215 1.90 6.66 9.41
N ASP A 216 2.30 5.85 8.42
CA ASP A 216 3.61 5.92 7.76
C ASP A 216 3.42 5.92 6.24
N TRP A 217 2.96 7.08 5.72
CA TRP A 217 2.70 7.24 4.30
C TRP A 217 3.97 7.05 3.44
N GLN A 218 5.15 7.40 3.96
CA GLN A 218 6.41 7.28 3.24
C GLN A 218 6.78 5.82 2.99
N SER A 219 6.78 4.98 4.03
CA SER A 219 7.05 3.54 3.88
C SER A 219 6.00 2.88 3.01
N LEU A 220 4.73 3.28 3.15
CA LEU A 220 3.63 2.79 2.32
C LEU A 220 3.86 3.10 0.83
N VAL A 221 4.13 4.34 0.48
CA VAL A 221 4.36 4.76 -0.90
C VAL A 221 5.60 4.09 -1.49
N ILE A 222 6.70 4.03 -0.76
CA ILE A 222 7.94 3.38 -1.20
C ILE A 222 7.71 1.90 -1.49
N HIS A 223 7.02 1.19 -0.60
CA HIS A 223 6.65 -0.21 -0.79
C HIS A 223 5.76 -0.41 -2.04
N ARG A 224 4.80 0.45 -2.27
CA ARG A 224 3.91 0.36 -3.44
C ARG A 224 4.62 0.74 -4.74
N LEU A 225 5.53 1.74 -4.71
CA LEU A 225 6.40 2.10 -5.83
C LEU A 225 7.36 0.96 -6.21
N MET A 226 7.86 0.19 -5.23
CA MET A 226 8.65 -1.01 -5.50
C MET A 226 7.90 -1.95 -6.45
N TYR A 227 6.67 -2.31 -6.14
CA TYR A 227 5.87 -3.21 -6.97
C TYR A 227 5.45 -2.60 -8.31
N LEU A 228 5.17 -1.30 -8.33
CA LEU A 228 4.90 -0.58 -9.57
C LEU A 228 6.11 -0.66 -10.52
N PHE A 229 7.31 -0.36 -10.05
CA PHE A 229 8.52 -0.40 -10.86
C PHE A 229 8.89 -1.83 -11.27
N LEU A 230 8.77 -2.80 -10.38
CA LEU A 230 8.99 -4.21 -10.72
C LEU A 230 8.01 -4.68 -11.79
N GLY A 231 6.72 -4.33 -11.67
CA GLY A 231 5.69 -4.65 -12.66
C GLY A 231 5.99 -4.02 -14.02
N LEU A 232 6.30 -2.73 -14.07
CA LEU A 232 6.70 -2.03 -15.29
C LEU A 232 7.96 -2.63 -15.90
N GLY A 233 8.96 -2.97 -15.10
CA GLY A 233 10.17 -3.63 -15.56
C GLY A 233 9.89 -4.99 -16.20
N MET A 234 9.03 -5.82 -15.61
CA MET A 234 8.62 -7.11 -16.17
C MET A 234 7.81 -6.96 -17.47
N ILE A 235 6.95 -5.93 -17.56
CA ILE A 235 6.25 -5.56 -18.80
C ILE A 235 7.26 -5.26 -19.92
N LEU A 236 8.23 -4.42 -19.64
CA LEU A 236 9.25 -4.04 -20.62
C LEU A 236 10.16 -5.21 -20.99
N TRP A 237 10.54 -6.09 -20.06
CA TRP A 237 11.26 -7.32 -20.38
C TRP A 237 10.43 -8.27 -21.23
N SER A 238 9.12 -8.35 -20.98
CA SER A 238 8.20 -9.15 -21.78
C SER A 238 8.21 -8.75 -23.25
N ILE A 239 8.32 -7.43 -23.56
CA ILE A 239 8.45 -6.95 -24.93
C ILE A 239 9.69 -7.54 -25.62
N SER A 240 10.78 -7.67 -24.89
CA SER A 240 12.03 -8.20 -25.41
C SER A 240 12.04 -9.72 -25.60
N LEU A 241 11.22 -10.44 -24.82
CA LEU A 241 11.07 -11.89 -24.88
C LEU A 241 10.02 -12.32 -25.91
N PHE A 242 9.05 -11.44 -26.20
CA PHE A 242 7.95 -11.73 -27.10
C PHE A 242 8.43 -11.75 -28.55
N ARG A 243 8.28 -12.92 -29.21
CA ARG A 243 8.57 -13.09 -30.64
C ARG A 243 7.26 -13.36 -31.37
N ARG A 244 6.85 -12.40 -32.19
CA ARG A 244 5.66 -12.53 -33.01
C ARG A 244 5.93 -13.33 -34.30
N LEU A 245 7.03 -13.04 -34.96
CA LEU A 245 7.48 -13.72 -36.17
C LEU A 245 8.86 -14.35 -35.96
N PRO A 246 9.17 -15.51 -36.59
CA PRO A 246 10.47 -16.15 -36.48
C PRO A 246 11.65 -15.24 -36.85
N ASN A 247 11.44 -14.39 -37.87
CA ASN A 247 12.44 -13.50 -38.46
C ASN A 247 12.29 -12.04 -38.03
N SER A 248 11.49 -11.73 -36.99
CA SER A 248 11.35 -10.35 -36.54
C SER A 248 12.67 -9.81 -36.01
N PRO A 249 13.13 -8.61 -36.46
CA PRO A 249 14.37 -8.03 -36.00
C PRO A 249 14.31 -7.77 -34.50
N ARG A 250 15.39 -8.06 -33.80
CA ARG A 250 15.57 -7.79 -32.37
C ARG A 250 15.84 -6.30 -32.13
N ALA A 251 14.86 -5.43 -32.31
CA ALA A 251 14.96 -4.04 -31.85
C ALA A 251 14.81 -4.00 -30.32
N LEU A 252 15.75 -4.68 -29.59
CA LEU A 252 15.52 -5.11 -28.22
C LEU A 252 16.33 -4.32 -27.20
N TYR A 253 17.38 -3.65 -27.62
CA TYR A 253 18.34 -3.05 -26.69
C TYR A 253 17.71 -1.94 -25.82
N PRO A 254 16.97 -0.95 -26.37
CA PRO A 254 16.41 0.11 -25.55
C PRO A 254 15.37 -0.39 -24.53
N TRP A 255 14.55 -1.35 -24.90
CA TRP A 255 13.53 -1.92 -24.01
C TRP A 255 14.14 -2.70 -22.84
N ARG A 256 15.25 -3.43 -23.10
CA ARG A 256 15.97 -4.14 -22.04
C ARG A 256 16.64 -3.19 -21.08
N ALA A 257 17.31 -2.15 -21.59
CA ALA A 257 17.94 -1.15 -20.75
C ALA A 257 16.90 -0.46 -19.84
N PHE A 258 15.78 -0.04 -20.41
CA PHE A 258 14.69 0.59 -19.64
C PHE A 258 14.08 -0.37 -18.63
N ALA A 259 13.87 -1.64 -19.00
CA ALA A 259 13.38 -2.68 -18.09
C ALA A 259 14.33 -2.88 -16.90
N THR A 260 15.64 -2.95 -17.17
CA THR A 260 16.64 -3.11 -16.12
C THR A 260 16.65 -1.92 -15.17
N VAL A 261 16.56 -0.68 -15.70
CA VAL A 261 16.45 0.53 -14.87
C VAL A 261 15.22 0.48 -13.97
N MET A 262 14.05 0.08 -14.49
CA MET A 262 12.84 -0.05 -13.69
C MET A 262 12.98 -1.11 -12.60
N VAL A 263 13.53 -2.29 -12.93
CA VAL A 263 13.77 -3.35 -11.93
C VAL A 263 14.76 -2.89 -10.86
N CYS A 264 15.86 -2.23 -11.24
CA CYS A 264 16.82 -1.68 -10.28
C CYS A 264 16.18 -0.60 -9.38
N ALA A 265 15.32 0.26 -9.95
CA ALA A 265 14.55 1.23 -9.16
C ALA A 265 13.62 0.53 -8.16
N GLY A 266 12.91 -0.52 -8.60
CA GLY A 266 12.06 -1.31 -7.73
C GLY A 266 12.83 -1.98 -6.59
N LEU A 267 13.96 -2.63 -6.91
CA LEU A 267 14.84 -3.23 -5.89
C LEU A 267 15.43 -2.17 -4.95
N GLY A 268 15.77 -0.99 -5.46
CA GLY A 268 16.22 0.15 -4.66
C GLY A 268 15.14 0.63 -3.67
N CYS A 269 13.88 0.74 -4.12
CA CYS A 269 12.75 1.03 -3.23
C CYS A 269 12.60 -0.05 -2.16
N GLY A 270 12.72 -1.33 -2.53
CA GLY A 270 12.66 -2.44 -1.57
C GLY A 270 13.77 -2.40 -0.53
N GLY A 271 15.01 -2.17 -0.97
CA GLY A 271 16.15 -2.00 -0.05
C GLY A 271 15.97 -0.82 0.90
N TYR A 272 15.48 0.32 0.40
CA TYR A 272 15.21 1.49 1.24
C TYR A 272 14.04 1.25 2.21
N HIS A 273 13.02 0.51 1.80
CA HIS A 273 11.92 0.09 2.67
C HIS A 273 12.43 -0.73 3.87
N VAL A 274 13.22 -1.78 3.60
CA VAL A 274 13.83 -2.61 4.65
C VAL A 274 14.75 -1.78 5.55
N TYR A 275 15.57 -0.91 4.97
CA TYR A 275 16.46 -0.01 5.74
C TYR A 275 15.68 0.85 6.73
N ARG A 276 14.55 1.42 6.32
CA ARG A 276 13.70 2.22 7.23
C ARG A 276 13.14 1.41 8.39
N TYR A 277 12.65 0.19 8.14
CA TYR A 277 12.12 -0.67 9.19
C TYR A 277 13.21 -1.10 10.18
N VAL A 278 14.38 -1.53 9.67
CA VAL A 278 15.52 -1.90 10.52
C VAL A 278 15.97 -0.72 11.39
N ASN A 279 16.08 0.48 10.83
CA ASN A 279 16.42 1.66 11.60
C ASN A 279 15.37 2.01 12.65
N SER A 280 14.10 1.84 12.34
CA SER A 280 13.01 2.05 13.31
C SER A 280 13.08 1.04 14.46
N GLU A 281 13.40 -0.21 14.18
CA GLU A 281 13.57 -1.28 15.15
C GLU A 281 14.79 -1.01 16.06
N LEU A 282 15.93 -0.68 15.47
CA LEU A 282 17.14 -0.27 16.22
C LEU A 282 16.91 0.96 17.10
N PHE A 283 16.12 1.91 16.61
CA PHE A 283 15.75 3.07 17.42
C PHE A 283 14.86 2.68 18.60
N GLN A 284 13.89 1.79 18.42
CA GLN A 284 13.07 1.28 19.52
C GLN A 284 13.89 0.49 20.54
N GLU A 285 14.81 -0.37 20.10
CA GLU A 285 15.73 -1.09 20.99
C GLU A 285 16.55 -0.12 21.83
N ARG A 286 17.08 0.94 21.22
CA ARG A 286 17.81 1.99 21.93
C ARG A 286 16.95 2.71 22.97
N LEU A 287 15.67 3.00 22.66
CA LEU A 287 14.76 3.60 23.64
C LEU A 287 14.50 2.65 24.83
N VAL A 288 14.34 1.36 24.57
CA VAL A 288 14.17 0.33 25.62
C VAL A 288 15.43 0.23 26.48
N GLU A 289 16.61 0.20 25.87
CA GLU A 289 17.89 0.16 26.61
C GLU A 289 18.05 1.40 27.49
N LEU A 290 17.80 2.58 26.95
CA LEU A 290 17.85 3.84 27.72
C LEU A 290 16.84 3.82 28.87
N ASN A 291 15.64 3.32 28.67
CA ASN A 291 14.65 3.19 29.75
C ASN A 291 15.10 2.20 30.85
N ASN A 292 15.76 1.10 30.47
CA ASN A 292 16.29 0.12 31.41
C ASN A 292 17.45 0.70 32.27
N GLN A 293 18.27 1.56 31.69
CA GLN A 293 19.35 2.25 32.44
C GLN A 293 18.78 3.16 33.55
N HIS A 294 17.58 3.72 33.33
CA HIS A 294 16.91 4.64 34.23
C HIS A 294 15.75 4.03 35.04
N VAL A 295 15.65 2.69 35.07
CA VAL A 295 14.53 2.01 35.76
C VAL A 295 14.48 2.24 37.26
N HIS A 296 15.66 2.47 37.89
CA HIS A 296 15.82 2.69 39.34
C HIS A 296 15.87 4.17 39.73
N ASP A 297 15.84 5.08 38.78
CA ASP A 297 15.87 6.49 39.04
C ASP A 297 14.58 6.98 39.72
N PRO A 298 14.65 8.07 40.48
CA PRO A 298 13.50 8.63 41.18
C PRO A 298 12.35 8.94 40.21
N LYS A 299 11.18 8.41 40.50
CA LYS A 299 9.95 8.60 39.72
C LYS A 299 8.91 9.38 40.53
N MET A 300 8.01 10.06 39.84
CA MET A 300 6.83 10.63 40.44
C MET A 300 5.65 9.70 40.20
N GLU A 301 4.84 9.50 41.23
CA GLU A 301 3.49 8.93 41.08
C GLU A 301 2.55 10.05 40.64
N ILE A 302 1.92 9.86 39.49
CA ILE A 302 1.06 10.90 38.89
C ILE A 302 -0.36 10.69 39.39
N ASP A 303 -0.84 11.64 40.18
CA ASP A 303 -2.20 11.64 40.73
C ASP A 303 -3.22 12.14 39.66
N SER A 304 -2.85 13.17 38.92
CA SER A 304 -3.67 13.70 37.84
C SER A 304 -2.85 14.34 36.73
N CYS A 305 -3.36 14.22 35.51
CA CYS A 305 -2.79 14.87 34.32
C CYS A 305 -3.92 15.51 33.51
N ARG A 306 -3.84 16.83 33.35
CA ARG A 306 -4.77 17.60 32.48
C ARG A 306 -4.00 18.11 31.29
N ILE A 307 -4.45 17.76 30.10
CA ILE A 307 -3.83 18.19 28.85
C ILE A 307 -4.76 19.12 28.11
N GLU A 308 -4.29 20.31 27.81
CA GLU A 308 -4.95 21.30 26.93
C GLU A 308 -4.28 21.24 25.58
N VAL A 309 -5.07 21.08 24.52
CA VAL A 309 -4.58 20.98 23.14
C VAL A 309 -5.13 22.14 22.34
N VAL A 310 -4.25 22.88 21.69
CA VAL A 310 -4.63 24.00 20.82
C VAL A 310 -4.00 23.76 19.44
N GLN A 311 -4.83 23.72 18.42
CA GLN A 311 -4.36 23.66 17.04
C GLN A 311 -4.09 25.08 16.54
N GLN A 312 -2.89 25.33 16.04
CA GLN A 312 -2.50 26.56 15.36
C GLN A 312 -1.95 26.19 13.98
N GLU A 313 -2.73 26.46 12.93
CA GLU A 313 -2.40 26.06 11.56
C GLU A 313 -2.11 24.55 11.48
N ASP A 314 -0.91 24.17 11.09
CA ASP A 314 -0.45 22.78 10.96
C ASP A 314 0.25 22.22 12.21
N VAL A 315 0.27 22.99 13.32
CA VAL A 315 0.96 22.63 14.55
C VAL A 315 -0.04 22.44 15.68
N LEU A 316 0.10 21.34 16.43
CA LEU A 316 -0.62 21.12 17.70
C LEU A 316 0.26 21.55 18.87
N LYS A 317 -0.23 22.48 19.67
CA LYS A 317 0.41 22.89 20.93
C LYS A 317 -0.29 22.20 22.09
N PHE A 318 0.53 21.59 22.95
CA PHE A 318 0.06 20.87 24.13
C PHE A 318 0.52 21.61 25.39
N LYS A 319 -0.38 21.76 26.35
CA LYS A 319 -0.06 22.20 27.70
C LYS A 319 -0.52 21.15 28.69
N ALA A 320 0.43 20.46 29.31
CA ALA A 320 0.14 19.42 30.27
C ALA A 320 0.33 19.95 31.70
N HIS A 321 -0.71 19.84 32.53
CA HIS A 321 -0.66 20.09 33.96
C HIS A 321 -0.64 18.76 34.68
N ILE A 322 0.48 18.48 35.36
CA ILE A 322 0.72 17.22 36.06
C ILE A 322 0.76 17.51 37.56
N ILE A 323 -0.05 16.78 38.33
CA ILE A 323 0.00 16.74 39.79
C ILE A 323 0.44 15.35 40.19
N GLY A 324 1.42 15.27 41.06
CA GLY A 324 1.92 13.97 41.50
C GLY A 324 2.81 14.10 42.73
N THR A 325 3.06 12.98 43.36
CA THR A 325 3.87 12.85 44.55
C THR A 325 5.17 12.12 44.25
N PRO A 326 6.34 12.57 44.80
CA PRO A 326 7.59 11.87 44.57
C PRO A 326 7.62 10.56 45.38
N VAL A 327 7.94 9.45 44.70
CA VAL A 327 8.12 8.14 45.35
C VAL A 327 9.34 8.14 46.30
N LYS A 328 10.38 8.89 45.94
CA LYS A 328 11.58 9.10 46.76
C LYS A 328 12.00 10.56 46.64
N ALA A 329 12.54 11.12 47.73
CA ALA A 329 13.10 12.47 47.71
C ALA A 329 14.27 12.53 46.72
N ALA A 330 14.19 13.40 45.74
CA ALA A 330 15.20 13.63 44.71
C ALA A 330 15.15 15.06 44.21
N SER A 331 16.26 15.54 43.66
CA SER A 331 16.34 16.84 42.99
C SER A 331 15.96 16.76 41.50
N THR A 332 16.05 15.58 40.89
CA THR A 332 15.77 15.36 39.47
C THR A 332 14.74 14.26 39.32
N PHE A 333 13.72 14.49 38.49
CA PHE A 333 12.72 13.52 38.14
C PHE A 333 12.71 13.26 36.64
N ILE A 334 12.40 12.01 36.25
CA ILE A 334 12.40 11.56 34.89
C ILE A 334 10.95 11.27 34.45
N PHE A 335 10.56 11.88 33.35
CA PHE A 335 9.31 11.62 32.67
C PHE A 335 9.58 11.02 31.28
N THR A 336 8.72 10.14 30.84
CA THR A 336 8.74 9.61 29.46
C THR A 336 7.80 10.42 28.59
N LEU A 337 8.32 10.90 27.46
CA LEU A 337 7.57 11.66 26.49
C LEU A 337 7.94 11.20 25.08
N ASN A 338 6.96 11.09 24.18
CA ASN A 338 7.23 10.71 22.81
C ASN A 338 8.34 11.57 22.19
N PRO A 339 9.36 10.98 21.54
CA PRO A 339 10.49 11.70 20.96
C PRO A 339 10.11 12.78 19.94
N GLY A 340 8.96 12.64 19.30
CA GLY A 340 8.45 13.61 18.30
C GLY A 340 7.94 14.92 18.88
N PHE A 341 7.75 15.04 20.21
CA PHE A 341 7.32 16.30 20.83
C PHE A 341 8.52 17.17 21.19
N GLU A 342 8.45 18.45 20.87
CA GLU A 342 9.38 19.47 21.31
C GLU A 342 8.86 20.09 22.61
N VAL A 343 9.70 20.08 23.67
CA VAL A 343 9.37 20.70 24.94
C VAL A 343 9.93 22.11 24.96
N THR A 344 9.05 23.12 25.04
CA THR A 344 9.45 24.53 25.01
C THR A 344 9.68 25.10 26.42
N ALA A 345 8.94 24.66 27.42
CA ALA A 345 9.05 25.12 28.78
C ALA A 345 8.53 24.10 29.79
N VAL A 346 9.13 24.08 30.97
CA VAL A 346 8.65 23.34 32.14
C VAL A 346 8.61 24.29 33.33
N ASN A 347 7.47 24.35 34.00
CA ASN A 347 7.28 25.24 35.17
C ASN A 347 6.71 24.44 36.35
N MET A 348 7.07 24.86 37.56
CA MET A 348 6.42 24.39 38.79
C MET A 348 5.73 25.59 39.45
N GLY A 349 4.39 25.64 39.31
CA GLY A 349 3.65 26.87 39.58
C GLY A 349 4.08 27.98 38.61
N ASP A 350 4.54 29.13 39.17
CA ASP A 350 5.03 30.25 38.35
C ASP A 350 6.56 30.25 38.15
N LYS A 351 7.27 29.25 38.68
CA LYS A 351 8.73 29.19 38.60
C LYS A 351 9.17 28.28 37.42
N PRO A 352 10.00 28.79 36.49
CA PRO A 352 10.58 27.98 35.46
C PRO A 352 11.60 26.98 36.08
N LEU A 353 11.55 25.74 35.59
CA LEU A 353 12.47 24.69 35.97
C LEU A 353 13.45 24.41 34.82
N SER A 354 14.68 24.03 35.22
CA SER A 354 15.65 23.51 34.26
C SER A 354 15.28 22.11 33.87
N PHE A 355 15.33 21.85 32.58
CA PHE A 355 15.07 20.52 32.03
C PHE A 355 16.04 20.22 30.88
N TRP A 356 16.28 18.94 30.65
CA TRP A 356 17.00 18.47 29.48
C TRP A 356 16.35 17.19 28.95
N ARG A 357 16.58 16.94 27.73
CA ARG A 357 15.97 15.81 27.03
C ARG A 357 17.03 14.84 26.52
N GLU A 358 16.79 13.56 26.74
CA GLU A 358 17.57 12.46 26.21
C GLU A 358 16.60 11.49 25.52
N GLU A 359 16.50 11.61 24.18
CA GLU A 359 15.53 10.88 23.37
C GLU A 359 14.08 11.05 23.89
N HIS A 360 13.49 9.97 24.45
CA HIS A 360 12.14 9.98 25.03
C HIS A 360 12.12 10.36 26.53
N LEU A 361 13.26 10.49 27.16
CA LEU A 361 13.35 10.87 28.59
C LEU A 361 13.45 12.39 28.73
N LEU A 362 12.50 12.95 29.47
CA LEU A 362 12.53 14.34 29.93
C LEU A 362 12.96 14.38 31.37
N LYS A 363 14.16 14.90 31.64
CA LYS A 363 14.74 15.04 32.98
C LYS A 363 14.50 16.46 33.45
N ILE A 364 13.85 16.63 34.61
CA ILE A 364 13.45 17.91 35.17
C ILE A 364 14.17 18.07 36.51
N ASP A 365 14.92 19.17 36.67
CA ASP A 365 15.60 19.51 37.92
C ASP A 365 14.68 20.39 38.75
N VAL A 366 14.26 19.82 39.90
CA VAL A 366 13.41 20.48 40.87
C VAL A 366 14.30 20.95 42.03
N GLN A 367 14.99 22.07 41.80
CA GLN A 367 15.84 22.63 42.83
C GLN A 367 15.07 22.89 44.13
N ARG A 368 15.32 22.07 45.16
CA ARG A 368 15.05 22.36 46.60
C ARG A 368 13.62 22.46 47.10
N THR A 369 12.62 21.82 46.59
CA THR A 369 11.28 22.04 47.17
C THR A 369 10.60 20.79 47.74
N VAL A 370 11.23 19.64 47.68
CA VAL A 370 10.65 18.39 48.21
C VAL A 370 11.42 17.93 49.45
N LYS A 371 11.59 18.81 50.38
CA LYS A 371 12.12 18.46 51.71
C LYS A 371 11.28 19.05 52.83
N GLU A 372 10.00 19.21 52.69
CA GLU A 372 9.12 19.56 53.78
C GLU A 372 7.65 19.34 53.32
N ASN A 373 7.17 18.12 53.60
CA ASN A 373 5.88 17.89 54.30
C ASN A 373 5.79 16.42 54.68
#